data_93e37cb5296a986aff9d60101e8ae530
#
_entry.id   93e37cb5296a986aff9d60101e8ae530
#
_cell.length_a   1.000
_cell.length_b   1.000
_cell.length_c   1.000
_cell.angle_alpha   90.00
_cell.angle_beta   90.00
_cell.angle_gamma   90.00
#
_symmetry.space_group_name_H-M   'P 1'
#
loop_
_entity.id
_entity.type
_entity.pdbx_description
1 polymer ?
#
loop_
_entity_poly.entity_id
_entity_poly.type
_entity_poly.pdbx_seq_one_letter_code
_entity_poly.pdbx_strand_id
1 'polypeptide(L)'
;MEYIAYVETPYKEKFGIPRQSGLAESTCGEIIFTPKFRNPDAVRGIEEFSHLWLLWEFSRAKQDIFHATVAPPRLGGKEKRGVFATRSPFRPNSIGLSCVKLEKVRIDQKLGPVLTVSGLDLLDHTPLFDIKPYLPYVDANPEAKNGFAEEFRKFQIPVVFPEELQAQIPEHLRGPLLEVLAQDPRAAYNKKPDYIYGMAFDDYDIRFMVAEGILTVKEITRRTQEWKKVK
;
A
#
# COMPACT_ATOMS: atom_id res chain seq x y z
N MET A 1 16.35 -12.45 -10.23
CA MET A 1 14.92 -12.58 -10.65
C MET A 1 14.62 -11.45 -11.63
N GLU A 2 13.75 -11.68 -12.59
CA GLU A 2 13.33 -10.70 -13.59
C GLU A 2 12.00 -10.06 -13.16
N TYR A 3 11.81 -8.78 -13.42
CA TYR A 3 10.53 -8.11 -13.17
C TYR A 3 9.57 -8.34 -14.33
N ILE A 4 8.39 -8.87 -14.02
CA ILE A 4 7.36 -9.13 -15.04
C ILE A 4 6.44 -7.91 -15.25
N ALA A 5 6.27 -7.09 -14.25
CA ALA A 5 5.35 -5.94 -14.24
C ALA A 5 5.80 -4.90 -13.21
N TYR A 6 5.13 -3.77 -13.22
CA TYR A 6 5.13 -2.78 -12.14
C TYR A 6 3.70 -2.38 -11.82
N VAL A 7 3.50 -1.82 -10.61
CA VAL A 7 2.17 -1.38 -10.19
C VAL A 7 2.10 0.15 -10.15
N GLU A 8 1.04 0.72 -10.73
CA GLU A 8 0.69 2.13 -10.60
C GLU A 8 -0.33 2.30 -9.48
N THR A 9 -0.03 3.15 -8.49
CA THR A 9 -0.85 3.36 -7.31
C THR A 9 -0.92 4.84 -6.94
N PRO A 10 -1.91 5.27 -6.13
CA PRO A 10 -1.95 6.61 -5.57
C PRO A 10 -0.86 6.88 -4.52
N TYR A 11 -0.13 5.86 -4.06
CA TYR A 11 0.90 6.00 -3.03
C TYR A 11 2.22 6.47 -3.62
N LYS A 12 2.41 7.79 -3.73
CA LYS A 12 3.59 8.40 -4.38
C LYS A 12 4.81 8.49 -3.47
N GLU A 13 4.65 8.21 -2.17
CA GLU A 13 5.73 8.17 -1.18
C GLU A 13 5.47 7.08 -0.13
N LYS A 14 6.49 6.76 0.70
CA LYS A 14 6.36 5.70 1.72
C LYS A 14 5.39 6.06 2.85
N PHE A 15 5.27 7.35 3.17
CA PHE A 15 4.38 7.81 4.21
C PHE A 15 2.93 7.76 3.71
N GLY A 16 2.04 7.14 4.47
CA GLY A 16 0.65 6.97 4.09
C GLY A 16 0.31 5.64 3.42
N ILE A 17 1.30 4.82 3.02
CA ILE A 17 1.01 3.47 2.51
C ILE A 17 0.40 2.63 3.65
N PRO A 18 -0.74 1.93 3.41
CA PRO A 18 -1.27 0.96 4.36
C PRO A 18 -0.21 -0.08 4.74
N ARG A 19 -0.21 -0.50 6.00
CA ARG A 19 0.83 -1.41 6.52
C ARG A 19 0.71 -2.84 6.01
N GLN A 20 -0.45 -3.20 5.51
CA GLN A 20 -0.77 -4.49 4.88
C GLN A 20 -1.81 -4.27 3.80
N SER A 21 -1.82 -5.15 2.80
CA SER A 21 -2.89 -5.23 1.81
C SER A 21 -4.24 -5.48 2.47
N GLY A 22 -5.30 -4.96 1.87
CA GLY A 22 -6.67 -5.10 2.36
C GLY A 22 -7.06 -4.18 3.54
N LEU A 23 -6.16 -3.32 4.05
CA LEU A 23 -6.52 -2.35 5.10
C LEU A 23 -7.14 -1.06 4.55
N ALA A 24 -6.91 -0.74 3.29
CA ALA A 24 -7.59 0.30 2.51
C ALA A 24 -8.17 -0.37 1.27
N GLU A 25 -9.32 -1.00 1.45
CA GLU A 25 -9.91 -1.93 0.47
C GLU A 25 -10.30 -1.25 -0.83
N SER A 26 -10.74 0.01 -0.77
CA SER A 26 -11.20 0.75 -1.94
C SER A 26 -10.07 1.39 -2.75
N THR A 27 -8.81 1.34 -2.27
CA THR A 27 -7.69 1.90 -3.02
C THR A 27 -7.33 1.03 -4.20
N CYS A 28 -7.58 1.55 -5.40
CA CYS A 28 -7.29 0.89 -6.66
C CYS A 28 -5.92 1.29 -7.24
N GLY A 29 -5.35 0.38 -8.04
CA GLY A 29 -4.19 0.62 -8.87
C GLY A 29 -4.17 -0.31 -10.07
N GLU A 30 -3.21 -0.12 -10.96
CA GLU A 30 -3.07 -0.90 -12.18
C GLU A 30 -1.74 -1.65 -12.22
N ILE A 31 -1.78 -2.91 -12.57
CA ILE A 31 -0.59 -3.72 -12.85
C ILE A 31 -0.32 -3.66 -14.34
N ILE A 32 0.85 -3.13 -14.70
CA ILE A 32 1.31 -2.92 -16.06
C ILE A 32 2.47 -3.87 -16.35
N PHE A 33 2.29 -4.79 -17.29
CA PHE A 33 3.34 -5.74 -17.66
C PHE A 33 4.48 -5.05 -18.40
N THR A 34 5.72 -5.51 -18.20
CA THR A 34 6.86 -5.07 -19.00
C THR A 34 6.75 -5.61 -20.41
N PRO A 35 7.36 -4.99 -21.44
CA PRO A 35 7.15 -5.32 -22.84
C PRO A 35 7.30 -6.81 -23.18
N LYS A 36 8.22 -7.50 -22.53
CA LYS A 36 8.48 -8.93 -22.74
C LYS A 36 7.29 -9.82 -22.34
N PHE A 37 6.49 -9.38 -21.34
CA PHE A 37 5.40 -10.16 -20.73
C PHE A 37 4.00 -9.68 -21.12
N ARG A 38 3.86 -8.87 -22.17
CA ARG A 38 2.58 -8.29 -22.64
C ARG A 38 1.72 -9.22 -23.48
N ASN A 39 2.04 -10.52 -23.52
CA ASN A 39 1.21 -11.49 -24.24
C ASN A 39 -0.12 -11.70 -23.51
N PRO A 40 -1.29 -11.44 -24.15
CA PRO A 40 -2.61 -11.63 -23.53
C PRO A 40 -2.87 -13.08 -23.06
N ASP A 41 -2.23 -14.06 -23.69
CA ASP A 41 -2.37 -15.45 -23.29
C ASP A 41 -1.82 -15.74 -21.88
N ALA A 42 -0.90 -14.91 -21.40
CA ALA A 42 -0.34 -15.05 -20.06
C ALA A 42 -1.34 -14.75 -18.93
N VAL A 43 -2.42 -14.04 -19.24
CA VAL A 43 -3.49 -13.69 -18.28
C VAL A 43 -4.81 -14.37 -18.59
N ARG A 44 -4.83 -15.32 -19.56
CA ARG A 44 -6.06 -16.03 -19.95
C ARG A 44 -6.62 -16.82 -18.76
N GLY A 45 -7.88 -16.57 -18.39
CA GLY A 45 -8.57 -17.21 -17.28
C GLY A 45 -8.30 -16.58 -15.90
N ILE A 46 -7.48 -15.51 -15.82
CA ILE A 46 -7.19 -14.85 -14.54
C ILE A 46 -8.44 -14.17 -13.96
N GLU A 47 -9.39 -13.79 -14.80
CA GLU A 47 -10.69 -13.19 -14.44
C GLU A 47 -11.62 -14.14 -13.68
N GLU A 48 -11.33 -15.43 -13.65
CA GLU A 48 -12.07 -16.43 -12.88
C GLU A 48 -11.73 -16.33 -11.37
N PHE A 49 -10.66 -15.64 -11.01
CA PHE A 49 -10.20 -15.48 -9.64
C PHE A 49 -10.52 -14.09 -9.08
N SER A 50 -11.04 -14.07 -7.87
CA SER A 50 -11.38 -12.82 -7.18
C SER A 50 -10.17 -12.11 -6.56
N HIS A 51 -9.12 -12.85 -6.20
CA HIS A 51 -7.93 -12.32 -5.53
C HIS A 51 -6.66 -12.92 -6.12
N LEU A 52 -5.59 -12.12 -6.01
CA LEU A 52 -4.26 -12.47 -6.51
C LEU A 52 -3.21 -12.26 -5.41
N TRP A 53 -2.24 -13.16 -5.35
CA TRP A 53 -0.98 -12.94 -4.68
C TRP A 53 -0.04 -12.17 -5.59
N LEU A 54 0.52 -11.07 -5.08
CA LEU A 54 1.60 -10.32 -5.73
C LEU A 54 2.91 -10.58 -4.98
N LEU A 55 3.92 -11.06 -5.69
CA LEU A 55 5.29 -11.15 -5.21
C LEU A 55 6.07 -9.97 -5.79
N TRP A 56 6.63 -9.13 -4.93
CA TRP A 56 7.20 -7.86 -5.34
C TRP A 56 8.48 -7.50 -4.58
N GLU A 57 9.17 -6.45 -5.01
CA GLU A 57 10.41 -6.01 -4.37
C GLU A 57 10.22 -4.74 -3.55
N PHE A 58 10.75 -4.76 -2.31
CA PHE A 58 10.98 -3.53 -1.54
C PHE A 58 12.15 -2.73 -2.13
N SER A 59 12.01 -2.23 -3.35
CA SER A 59 13.07 -1.62 -4.14
C SER A 59 13.78 -0.44 -3.47
N ARG A 60 13.07 0.27 -2.55
CA ARG A 60 13.61 1.42 -1.81
C ARG A 60 14.02 1.10 -0.37
N ALA A 61 14.14 -0.17 0.00
CA ALA A 61 14.48 -0.58 1.37
C ALA A 61 15.63 -1.60 1.41
N LYS A 62 16.40 -1.71 0.32
CA LYS A 62 17.59 -2.59 0.26
C LYS A 62 18.61 -2.16 1.31
N GLN A 63 19.19 -3.14 1.98
CA GLN A 63 20.28 -2.97 2.95
C GLN A 63 21.41 -3.94 2.61
N ASP A 64 22.63 -3.45 2.73
CA ASP A 64 23.84 -4.28 2.50
C ASP A 64 24.18 -5.14 3.72
N ILE A 65 23.70 -4.76 4.90
CA ILE A 65 24.00 -5.45 6.16
C ILE A 65 22.73 -6.11 6.70
N PHE A 66 22.84 -7.40 7.01
CA PHE A 66 21.76 -8.14 7.67
C PHE A 66 21.64 -7.77 9.14
N HIS A 67 20.44 -7.38 9.55
CA HIS A 67 20.05 -7.19 10.93
C HIS A 67 19.06 -8.28 11.35
N ALA A 68 19.45 -9.08 12.34
CA ALA A 68 18.62 -10.18 12.83
C ALA A 68 17.30 -9.71 13.49
N THR A 69 17.27 -8.47 13.98
CA THR A 69 16.10 -7.89 14.65
C THR A 69 15.70 -6.55 14.07
N VAL A 70 14.40 -6.25 14.13
CA VAL A 70 13.81 -4.97 13.75
C VAL A 70 12.90 -4.46 14.87
N ALA A 71 12.63 -3.17 14.91
CA ALA A 71 11.71 -2.55 15.85
C ALA A 71 10.41 -2.17 15.12
N PRO A 72 9.32 -2.98 15.22
CA PRO A 72 8.07 -2.67 14.54
C PRO A 72 7.51 -1.33 15.03
N PRO A 73 7.12 -0.41 14.11
CA PRO A 73 6.64 0.92 14.49
C PRO A 73 5.41 0.91 15.41
N ARG A 74 4.53 -0.06 15.28
CA ARG A 74 3.33 -0.19 16.12
C ARG A 74 3.63 -0.62 17.55
N LEU A 75 4.75 -1.31 17.80
CA LEU A 75 5.23 -1.62 19.15
C LEU A 75 6.03 -0.46 19.78
N GLY A 76 5.79 0.78 19.34
CA GLY A 76 6.44 1.97 19.89
C GLY A 76 7.91 2.14 19.50
N GLY A 77 8.45 1.30 18.60
CA GLY A 77 9.83 1.39 18.11
C GLY A 77 10.91 0.99 19.13
N LYS A 78 10.54 0.57 20.35
CA LYS A 78 11.47 0.17 21.42
C LYS A 78 11.61 -1.35 21.51
N GLU A 79 10.54 -2.07 21.31
CA GLU A 79 10.53 -3.53 21.35
C GLU A 79 11.10 -4.11 20.07
N LYS A 80 12.14 -4.94 20.16
CA LYS A 80 12.75 -5.63 19.03
C LYS A 80 12.10 -6.98 18.81
N ARG A 81 11.92 -7.34 17.55
CA ARG A 81 11.44 -8.66 17.09
C ARG A 81 12.43 -9.24 16.07
N GLY A 82 12.54 -10.56 16.01
CA GLY A 82 13.27 -11.22 14.93
C GLY A 82 12.70 -10.80 13.57
N VAL A 83 13.56 -10.50 12.60
CA VAL A 83 13.11 -10.02 11.28
C VAL A 83 12.16 -11.00 10.60
N PHE A 84 12.35 -12.31 10.79
CA PHE A 84 11.48 -13.35 10.23
C PHE A 84 10.16 -13.54 10.99
N ALA A 85 10.03 -12.97 12.19
CA ALA A 85 8.77 -12.86 12.91
C ALA A 85 7.98 -11.60 12.54
N THR A 86 8.38 -10.88 11.52
CA THR A 86 7.74 -9.64 11.04
C THR A 86 7.60 -9.62 9.53
N ARG A 87 6.84 -8.65 9.01
CA ARG A 87 6.76 -8.32 7.58
C ARG A 87 7.57 -7.06 7.24
N SER A 88 8.65 -6.81 8.00
CA SER A 88 9.56 -5.69 7.76
C SER A 88 10.18 -5.76 6.36
N PRO A 89 10.38 -4.62 5.66
CA PRO A 89 11.11 -4.57 4.40
C PRO A 89 12.62 -4.86 4.56
N PHE A 90 13.16 -4.73 5.77
CA PHE A 90 14.59 -4.90 6.08
C PHE A 90 14.95 -6.38 6.23
N ARG A 91 14.85 -7.12 5.13
CA ARG A 91 15.03 -8.57 5.03
C ARG A 91 16.26 -8.89 4.16
N PRO A 92 16.87 -10.08 4.32
CA PRO A 92 17.97 -10.51 3.43
C PRO A 92 17.57 -10.49 1.95
N ASN A 93 16.37 -10.99 1.64
CA ASN A 93 15.75 -10.87 0.33
C ASN A 93 14.61 -9.87 0.45
N SER A 94 14.68 -8.76 -0.28
CA SER A 94 13.72 -7.66 -0.22
C SER A 94 12.38 -8.02 -0.91
N ILE A 95 11.81 -9.20 -0.60
CA ILE A 95 10.59 -9.71 -1.20
C ILE A 95 9.40 -9.35 -0.32
N GLY A 96 8.40 -8.71 -0.93
CA GLY A 96 7.07 -8.47 -0.37
C GLY A 96 6.05 -9.46 -0.93
N LEU A 97 4.97 -9.66 -0.18
CA LEU A 97 3.84 -10.49 -0.56
C LEU A 97 2.56 -9.77 -0.15
N SER A 98 1.67 -9.53 -1.11
CA SER A 98 0.39 -8.85 -0.90
C SER A 98 -0.73 -9.64 -1.56
N CYS A 99 -1.83 -9.84 -0.85
CA CYS A 99 -3.08 -10.33 -1.42
C CYS A 99 -3.94 -9.13 -1.82
N VAL A 100 -4.30 -9.05 -3.09
CA VAL A 100 -5.11 -7.95 -3.64
C VAL A 100 -6.35 -8.51 -4.32
N LYS A 101 -7.42 -7.71 -4.36
CA LYS A 101 -8.63 -8.08 -5.10
C LYS A 101 -8.46 -7.72 -6.57
N LEU A 102 -8.82 -8.63 -7.47
CA LEU A 102 -8.88 -8.37 -8.91
C LEU A 102 -10.22 -7.70 -9.23
N GLU A 103 -10.18 -6.47 -9.72
CA GLU A 103 -11.38 -5.70 -10.07
C GLU A 103 -11.71 -5.80 -11.56
N LYS A 104 -10.68 -5.76 -12.41
CA LYS A 104 -10.88 -5.77 -13.87
C LYS A 104 -9.65 -6.24 -14.60
N VAL A 105 -9.86 -6.94 -15.72
CA VAL A 105 -8.84 -7.25 -16.74
C VAL A 105 -9.20 -6.48 -18.01
N ARG A 106 -8.24 -5.80 -18.61
CA ARG A 106 -8.40 -5.16 -19.91
C ARG A 106 -7.20 -5.42 -20.79
N ILE A 107 -7.41 -5.47 -22.08
CA ILE A 107 -6.34 -5.55 -23.08
C ILE A 107 -6.19 -4.17 -23.70
N ASP A 108 -5.07 -3.53 -23.43
CA ASP A 108 -4.72 -2.23 -24.00
C ASP A 108 -3.90 -2.42 -25.28
N GLN A 109 -4.09 -1.54 -26.26
CA GLN A 109 -3.41 -1.65 -27.56
C GLN A 109 -1.88 -1.46 -27.47
N LYS A 110 -1.40 -0.67 -26.51
CA LYS A 110 0.03 -0.35 -26.32
C LYS A 110 0.65 -1.11 -25.16
N LEU A 111 -0.10 -1.28 -24.08
CA LEU A 111 0.38 -1.87 -22.82
C LEU A 111 0.14 -3.38 -22.75
N GLY A 112 -0.65 -3.96 -23.67
CA GLY A 112 -1.09 -5.34 -23.58
C GLY A 112 -2.08 -5.55 -22.43
N PRO A 113 -2.03 -6.69 -21.72
CA PRO A 113 -2.92 -6.89 -20.58
C PRO A 113 -2.61 -5.90 -19.45
N VAL A 114 -3.67 -5.37 -18.84
CA VAL A 114 -3.62 -4.51 -17.66
C VAL A 114 -4.62 -5.05 -16.65
N LEU A 115 -4.16 -5.24 -15.41
CA LEU A 115 -5.00 -5.71 -14.31
C LEU A 115 -5.29 -4.54 -13.38
N THR A 116 -6.56 -4.19 -13.22
CA THR A 116 -6.98 -3.25 -12.15
C THR A 116 -7.20 -4.07 -10.88
N VAL A 117 -6.56 -3.66 -9.80
CA VAL A 117 -6.63 -4.35 -8.50
C VAL A 117 -6.92 -3.36 -7.39
N SER A 118 -7.49 -3.82 -6.28
CA SER A 118 -7.77 -3.01 -5.09
C SER A 118 -7.19 -3.62 -3.81
N GLY A 119 -7.17 -2.82 -2.73
CA GLY A 119 -6.59 -3.23 -1.46
C GLY A 119 -5.04 -3.23 -1.44
N LEU A 120 -4.42 -2.38 -2.25
CA LEU A 120 -2.97 -2.30 -2.40
C LEU A 120 -2.28 -1.68 -1.17
N ASP A 121 -1.05 -2.17 -0.90
CA ASP A 121 -0.09 -1.65 0.08
C ASP A 121 1.30 -1.41 -0.53
N LEU A 122 1.34 -1.12 -1.82
CA LEU A 122 2.57 -0.96 -2.61
C LEU A 122 2.79 0.50 -3.03
N LEU A 123 4.03 0.95 -2.92
CA LEU A 123 4.46 2.23 -3.47
C LEU A 123 4.28 2.25 -5.00
N ASP A 124 3.96 3.41 -5.54
CA ASP A 124 3.90 3.62 -6.99
C ASP A 124 5.18 3.16 -7.70
N HIS A 125 5.04 2.55 -8.86
CA HIS A 125 6.10 1.90 -9.63
C HIS A 125 6.87 0.79 -8.90
N THR A 126 6.27 0.13 -7.91
CA THR A 126 6.86 -1.07 -7.30
C THR A 126 6.94 -2.20 -8.33
N PRO A 127 8.14 -2.80 -8.54
CA PRO A 127 8.31 -3.90 -9.48
C PRO A 127 7.77 -5.22 -8.91
N LEU A 128 7.11 -6.00 -9.76
CA LEU A 128 6.58 -7.31 -9.45
C LEU A 128 7.47 -8.42 -10.06
N PHE A 129 7.72 -9.45 -9.25
CA PHE A 129 8.41 -10.67 -9.68
C PHE A 129 7.44 -11.71 -10.23
N ASP A 130 6.23 -11.81 -9.63
CA ASP A 130 5.28 -12.86 -9.97
C ASP A 130 3.86 -12.48 -9.53
N ILE A 131 2.87 -13.10 -10.16
CA ILE A 131 1.44 -13.00 -9.84
C ILE A 131 0.89 -14.42 -9.79
N LYS A 132 0.15 -14.76 -8.72
CA LYS A 132 -0.51 -16.06 -8.58
C LYS A 132 -1.96 -15.90 -8.15
N PRO A 133 -2.87 -16.75 -8.60
CA PRO A 133 -4.22 -16.78 -8.04
C PRO A 133 -4.21 -17.08 -6.53
N TYR A 134 -5.08 -16.41 -5.79
CA TYR A 134 -5.38 -16.78 -4.41
C TYR A 134 -6.44 -17.87 -4.40
N LEU A 135 -6.16 -18.97 -3.70
CA LEU A 135 -7.03 -20.13 -3.62
C LEU A 135 -7.53 -20.30 -2.18
N PRO A 136 -8.77 -19.88 -1.86
CA PRO A 136 -9.27 -19.87 -0.47
C PRO A 136 -9.16 -21.24 0.24
N TYR A 137 -9.33 -22.33 -0.48
CA TYR A 137 -9.29 -23.68 0.11
C TYR A 137 -7.87 -24.15 0.51
N VAL A 138 -6.82 -23.43 0.04
CA VAL A 138 -5.40 -23.69 0.38
C VAL A 138 -4.82 -22.56 1.21
N ASP A 139 -5.09 -21.31 0.80
CA ASP A 139 -4.42 -20.12 1.34
C ASP A 139 -5.08 -19.59 2.62
N ALA A 140 -6.39 -19.81 2.81
CA ALA A 140 -7.07 -19.36 4.01
C ALA A 140 -6.91 -20.37 5.16
N ASN A 141 -6.43 -19.87 6.31
CA ASN A 141 -6.38 -20.65 7.54
C ASN A 141 -7.03 -19.86 8.68
N PRO A 142 -8.33 -20.06 8.94
CA PRO A 142 -9.06 -19.32 9.98
C PRO A 142 -8.51 -19.52 11.40
N GLU A 143 -7.86 -20.66 11.67
CA GLU A 143 -7.28 -21.00 12.97
C GLU A 143 -5.87 -20.42 13.18
N ALA A 144 -5.30 -19.72 12.18
CA ALA A 144 -3.97 -19.17 12.26
C ALA A 144 -3.89 -18.05 13.31
N LYS A 145 -2.82 -18.06 14.12
CA LYS A 145 -2.57 -17.05 15.15
C LYS A 145 -1.84 -15.85 14.54
N ASN A 146 -2.31 -14.65 14.84
CA ASN A 146 -1.73 -13.40 14.35
C ASN A 146 -0.50 -12.90 15.16
N GLY A 147 -0.15 -13.58 16.27
CA GLY A 147 0.93 -13.14 17.15
C GLY A 147 0.70 -11.71 17.67
N PHE A 148 1.75 -10.89 17.72
CA PHE A 148 1.65 -9.49 18.17
C PHE A 148 0.79 -8.59 17.25
N ALA A 149 0.48 -9.04 16.04
CA ALA A 149 -0.33 -8.27 15.11
C ALA A 149 -1.84 -8.28 15.47
N GLU A 150 -2.28 -9.20 16.36
CA GLU A 150 -3.68 -9.30 16.77
C GLU A 150 -4.20 -8.01 17.40
N GLU A 151 -3.40 -7.33 18.21
CA GLU A 151 -3.75 -6.07 18.86
C GLU A 151 -4.09 -4.96 17.85
N PHE A 152 -3.59 -5.06 16.62
CA PHE A 152 -3.74 -4.04 15.57
C PHE A 152 -4.72 -4.43 14.47
N ARG A 153 -5.37 -5.58 14.58
CA ARG A 153 -6.23 -6.15 13.53
C ARG A 153 -7.35 -5.20 13.10
N LYS A 154 -7.96 -4.50 14.05
CA LYS A 154 -9.07 -3.56 13.80
C LYS A 154 -8.70 -2.11 14.16
N PHE A 155 -7.40 -1.81 14.13
CA PHE A 155 -6.96 -0.48 14.52
C PHE A 155 -7.38 0.55 13.47
N GLN A 156 -8.20 1.49 13.89
CA GLN A 156 -8.59 2.68 13.13
C GLN A 156 -8.78 3.85 14.10
N ILE A 157 -8.57 5.06 13.61
CA ILE A 157 -8.88 6.30 14.33
C ILE A 157 -9.98 7.06 13.60
N PRO A 158 -10.82 7.82 14.32
CA PRO A 158 -11.79 8.70 13.69
C PRO A 158 -11.11 9.74 12.80
N VAL A 159 -11.72 10.02 11.64
CA VAL A 159 -11.24 11.01 10.68
C VAL A 159 -12.31 12.08 10.48
N VAL A 160 -11.95 13.33 10.68
CA VAL A 160 -12.73 14.51 10.30
C VAL A 160 -12.18 15.00 8.96
N PHE A 161 -13.00 14.86 7.92
CA PHE A 161 -12.67 15.29 6.57
C PHE A 161 -13.76 16.28 6.10
N PRO A 162 -13.53 17.60 6.22
CA PRO A 162 -14.49 18.63 5.87
C PRO A 162 -14.98 18.52 4.42
N GLU A 163 -16.27 18.75 4.17
CA GLU A 163 -16.89 18.62 2.84
C GLU A 163 -16.25 19.54 1.80
N GLU A 164 -15.87 20.75 2.20
CA GLU A 164 -15.18 21.71 1.33
C GLU A 164 -13.81 21.23 0.88
N LEU A 165 -13.14 20.43 1.68
CA LEU A 165 -11.88 19.79 1.31
C LEU A 165 -12.09 18.53 0.47
N GLN A 166 -13.13 17.74 0.78
CA GLN A 166 -13.51 16.59 -0.05
C GLN A 166 -13.87 17.01 -1.49
N ALA A 167 -14.49 18.18 -1.66
CA ALA A 167 -14.84 18.70 -2.97
C ALA A 167 -13.62 19.05 -3.85
N GLN A 168 -12.42 19.21 -3.26
CA GLN A 168 -11.19 19.56 -3.98
C GLN A 168 -10.52 18.34 -4.65
N ILE A 169 -10.95 17.12 -4.34
CA ILE A 169 -10.44 15.91 -4.94
C ILE A 169 -11.53 15.14 -5.70
N PRO A 170 -11.17 14.36 -6.73
CA PRO A 170 -12.11 13.51 -7.44
C PRO A 170 -12.87 12.56 -6.50
N GLU A 171 -14.13 12.31 -6.80
CA GLU A 171 -15.02 11.49 -5.96
C GLU A 171 -14.44 10.09 -5.69
N HIS A 172 -13.85 9.45 -6.72
CA HIS A 172 -13.29 8.12 -6.61
C HIS A 172 -12.06 8.02 -5.69
N LEU A 173 -11.43 9.14 -5.33
CA LEU A 173 -10.30 9.20 -4.39
C LEU A 173 -10.70 9.46 -2.93
N ARG A 174 -11.93 9.93 -2.68
CA ARG A 174 -12.38 10.34 -1.33
C ARG A 174 -12.45 9.16 -0.37
N GLY A 175 -13.11 8.07 -0.77
CA GLY A 175 -13.20 6.84 0.02
C GLY A 175 -11.80 6.24 0.30
N PRO A 176 -10.99 5.96 -0.73
CA PRO A 176 -9.62 5.49 -0.56
C PRO A 176 -8.76 6.35 0.38
N LEU A 177 -8.81 7.68 0.23
CA LEU A 177 -8.07 8.58 1.11
C LEU A 177 -8.56 8.50 2.57
N LEU A 178 -9.87 8.44 2.79
CA LEU A 178 -10.45 8.30 4.12
C LEU A 178 -10.00 7.00 4.80
N GLU A 179 -10.02 5.87 4.10
CA GLU A 179 -9.55 4.58 4.60
C GLU A 179 -8.06 4.63 5.00
N VAL A 180 -7.22 5.25 4.17
CA VAL A 180 -5.79 5.43 4.44
C VAL A 180 -5.55 6.29 5.69
N LEU A 181 -6.26 7.41 5.81
CA LEU A 181 -6.13 8.30 6.97
C LEU A 181 -6.61 7.62 8.26
N ALA A 182 -7.67 6.80 8.19
CA ALA A 182 -8.17 6.04 9.34
C ALA A 182 -7.15 5.02 9.88
N GLN A 183 -6.17 4.58 9.07
CA GLN A 183 -5.08 3.70 9.52
C GLN A 183 -4.02 4.40 10.38
N ASP A 184 -4.13 5.70 10.64
CA ASP A 184 -3.12 6.55 11.29
C ASP A 184 -1.74 6.39 10.64
N PRO A 185 -1.44 7.16 9.59
CA PRO A 185 -0.18 7.06 8.85
C PRO A 185 1.07 7.30 9.72
N ARG A 186 0.92 7.96 10.87
CA ARG A 186 2.02 8.33 11.75
C ARG A 186 2.69 7.10 12.35
N ALA A 187 3.99 7.18 12.58
CA ALA A 187 4.68 6.20 13.42
C ALA A 187 4.24 6.34 14.88
N ALA A 188 4.00 5.23 15.57
CA ALA A 188 3.52 5.23 16.96
C ALA A 188 4.41 5.99 17.94
N TYR A 189 5.72 6.10 17.63
CA TYR A 189 6.71 6.84 18.44
C TYR A 189 6.86 8.32 18.05
N ASN A 190 6.20 8.78 16.99
CA ASN A 190 6.31 10.16 16.49
C ASN A 190 4.97 10.88 16.57
N LYS A 191 4.37 10.88 17.77
CA LYS A 191 3.11 11.55 18.04
C LYS A 191 3.39 12.92 18.66
N LYS A 192 3.59 13.93 17.81
CA LYS A 192 3.74 15.31 18.26
C LYS A 192 2.35 15.93 18.33
N PRO A 193 1.93 16.51 19.50
CA PRO A 193 0.69 17.29 19.57
C PRO A 193 0.80 18.51 18.65
N ASP A 194 -0.31 18.92 18.07
CA ASP A 194 -0.46 20.12 17.21
C ASP A 194 0.47 20.21 15.98
N TYR A 195 1.09 19.08 15.60
CA TYR A 195 1.94 19.01 14.41
C TYR A 195 1.10 18.70 13.16
N ILE A 196 1.33 19.49 12.10
CA ILE A 196 0.71 19.25 10.80
C ILE A 196 1.61 18.30 10.00
N TYR A 197 1.06 17.12 9.70
CA TYR A 197 1.69 16.12 8.85
C TYR A 197 1.29 16.35 7.40
N GLY A 198 2.20 16.09 6.47
CA GLY A 198 1.95 16.11 5.03
C GLY A 198 2.07 14.70 4.46
N MET A 199 1.18 14.33 3.55
CA MET A 199 1.15 13.03 2.87
C MET A 199 0.80 13.21 1.41
N ALA A 200 1.59 12.60 0.53
CA ALA A 200 1.26 12.53 -0.89
C ALA A 200 0.27 11.40 -1.16
N PHE A 201 -0.86 11.72 -1.78
CA PHE A 201 -1.85 10.77 -2.23
C PHE A 201 -2.31 11.15 -3.64
N ASP A 202 -2.03 10.29 -4.61
CA ASP A 202 -2.19 10.59 -6.03
C ASP A 202 -1.49 11.90 -6.43
N ASP A 203 -2.15 12.80 -7.11
CA ASP A 203 -1.67 14.14 -7.48
C ASP A 203 -1.85 15.20 -6.37
N TYR A 204 -2.15 14.80 -5.13
CA TYR A 204 -2.44 15.73 -4.04
C TYR A 204 -1.45 15.62 -2.88
N ASP A 205 -1.19 16.75 -2.23
CA ASP A 205 -0.56 16.85 -0.90
C ASP A 205 -1.68 17.05 0.13
N ILE A 206 -1.78 16.11 1.07
CA ILE A 206 -2.81 16.07 2.10
C ILE A 206 -2.18 16.47 3.42
N ARG A 207 -2.62 17.57 4.00
CA ARG A 207 -2.16 18.02 5.31
C ARG A 207 -3.18 17.72 6.38
N PHE A 208 -2.74 17.10 7.45
CA PHE A 208 -3.61 16.70 8.55
C PHE A 208 -2.92 16.85 9.90
N MET A 209 -3.72 16.93 10.94
CA MET A 209 -3.31 16.96 12.34
C MET A 209 -4.04 15.85 13.09
N VAL A 210 -3.40 15.31 14.14
CA VAL A 210 -4.09 14.38 15.03
C VAL A 210 -4.03 14.90 16.46
N ALA A 211 -5.18 15.19 17.02
CA ALA A 211 -5.37 15.61 18.40
C ALA A 211 -6.41 14.71 19.08
N GLU A 212 -6.20 14.34 20.33
CA GLU A 212 -7.11 13.51 21.14
C GLU A 212 -7.56 12.21 20.43
N GLY A 213 -6.68 11.62 19.60
CA GLY A 213 -6.98 10.41 18.85
C GLY A 213 -7.83 10.60 17.59
N ILE A 214 -8.18 11.84 17.23
CA ILE A 214 -8.96 12.18 16.03
C ILE A 214 -8.03 12.81 15.00
N LEU A 215 -8.03 12.28 13.78
CA LEU A 215 -7.33 12.86 12.64
C LEU A 215 -8.25 13.88 11.96
N THR A 216 -7.76 15.11 11.77
CA THR A 216 -8.47 16.16 11.05
C THR A 216 -7.68 16.60 9.82
N VAL A 217 -8.26 16.48 8.62
CA VAL A 217 -7.70 17.05 7.40
C VAL A 217 -7.80 18.58 7.46
N LYS A 218 -6.68 19.26 7.22
CA LYS A 218 -6.54 20.72 7.35
C LYS A 218 -6.44 21.41 6.01
N GLU A 219 -5.77 20.79 5.04
CA GLU A 219 -5.51 21.39 3.74
C GLU A 219 -5.31 20.29 2.69
N ILE A 220 -5.73 20.55 1.48
CA ILE A 220 -5.45 19.74 0.29
C ILE A 220 -4.93 20.66 -0.80
N THR A 221 -3.80 20.32 -1.39
CA THR A 221 -3.24 21.06 -2.52
C THR A 221 -2.86 20.12 -3.65
N ARG A 222 -3.06 20.55 -4.89
CA ARG A 222 -2.63 19.78 -6.04
C ARG A 222 -1.12 19.90 -6.21
N ARG A 223 -0.43 18.78 -6.36
CA ARG A 223 1.03 18.73 -6.55
C ARG A 223 1.39 19.21 -7.95
N THR A 224 2.24 20.21 -8.07
CA THR A 224 2.76 20.71 -9.35
C THR A 224 3.84 19.77 -9.90
N GLN A 225 4.10 19.83 -11.23
CA GLN A 225 5.12 18.97 -11.88
C GLN A 225 6.55 19.23 -11.39
N GLU A 226 6.84 20.37 -10.79
CA GLU A 226 8.15 20.67 -10.21
C GLU A 226 8.52 19.77 -9.04
N TRP A 227 7.56 19.30 -8.27
CA TRP A 227 7.76 18.34 -7.19
C TRP A 227 8.22 16.95 -7.68
N LYS A 228 7.90 16.58 -8.93
CA LYS A 228 8.30 15.29 -9.52
C LYS A 228 9.79 15.24 -9.87
N LYS A 229 10.50 16.39 -9.89
CA LYS A 229 11.93 16.50 -10.26
C LYS A 229 12.91 16.57 -9.07
N VAL A 230 12.42 16.68 -7.82
CA VAL A 230 13.25 16.95 -6.63
C VAL A 230 13.51 15.71 -5.78
N LYS A 231 13.19 14.49 -6.28
CA LYS A 231 13.54 13.24 -5.55
C LYS A 231 14.19 12.23 -6.45
#